data_d434347a25a53dfd27d8287765a93c4e
#
_entry.id   d434347a25a53dfd27d8287765a93c4e
#
_cell.length_a   1.000
_cell.length_b   1.000
_cell.length_c   1.000
_cell.angle_alpha   90.00
_cell.angle_beta   90.00
_cell.angle_gamma   90.00
#
_symmetry.space_group_name_H-M   'P 1'
#
loop_
_entity.id
_entity.type
_entity.pdbx_description
1 polymer ?
#
loop_
_entity_poly.entity_id
_entity_poly.type
_entity_poly.pdbx_seq_one_letter_code
_entity_poly.pdbx_strand_id
1 'polypeptide(L)'
;MSSNLTAPTTFSSDDFQLPTPDLKTQTREPENLVVELHSIIQPLHLAGLFPQPQPLEVELGCGDASFLVEYARRHPDVNFIGVERLLGRLRKLDRKGRRAGLANLRGVRIESSYFLEYLLPPHSVSVLHIYFPDPWPKKKHRKHRLINERFPEIARTALAPGGVVHLRTDDEDYFRQMTGVFGANREFQQIETPPELLELLTDFEREFHARGIKTLRTAYQIKL
;
A
#
# COMPACT_ATOMS: atom_id res chain seq x y z
N MET A 1 7.02 82.79 -38.01
CA MET A 1 7.08 81.35 -38.25
C MET A 1 7.67 80.72 -36.98
N SER A 2 6.80 80.32 -36.12
CA SER A 2 7.18 79.79 -34.76
C SER A 2 7.18 78.29 -34.76
N SER A 3 8.28 77.70 -34.45
CA SER A 3 8.46 76.30 -34.25
C SER A 3 8.29 75.95 -32.80
N ASN A 4 7.25 75.21 -32.45
CA ASN A 4 7.02 74.64 -31.12
C ASN A 4 7.75 73.34 -31.02
N LEU A 5 8.75 73.24 -30.13
CA LEU A 5 9.37 72.02 -29.68
C LEU A 5 8.62 71.58 -28.43
N THR A 6 7.98 70.44 -28.51
CA THR A 6 7.42 69.71 -27.34
C THR A 6 8.52 68.89 -26.65
N ALA A 7 8.66 69.02 -25.34
CA ALA A 7 9.56 68.27 -24.50
C ALA A 7 9.15 66.81 -24.32
N PRO A 8 10.13 65.87 -24.10
CA PRO A 8 9.79 64.44 -23.90
C PRO A 8 9.24 64.21 -22.47
N THR A 9 8.22 63.39 -22.38
CA THR A 9 7.60 62.90 -21.15
C THR A 9 8.51 61.87 -20.52
N THR A 10 8.97 62.17 -19.30
CA THR A 10 9.73 61.20 -18.46
C THR A 10 8.75 60.19 -17.87
N PHE A 11 8.94 58.91 -18.23
CA PHE A 11 8.26 57.82 -17.54
C PHE A 11 8.98 57.54 -16.21
N SER A 12 8.23 57.58 -15.11
CA SER A 12 8.68 57.19 -13.77
C SER A 12 8.83 55.69 -13.70
N SER A 13 9.89 55.22 -13.10
CA SER A 13 10.31 53.78 -12.98
C SER A 13 9.55 52.97 -11.93
N ASP A 14 8.42 53.49 -11.38
CA ASP A 14 7.80 52.92 -10.18
C ASP A 14 6.49 52.16 -10.41
N ASP A 15 6.06 51.94 -11.69
CA ASP A 15 4.75 51.31 -11.96
C ASP A 15 4.81 49.88 -12.53
N PHE A 16 5.91 49.13 -12.33
CA PHE A 16 5.93 47.72 -12.75
C PHE A 16 6.11 46.79 -11.55
N GLN A 17 5.10 46.73 -10.68
CA GLN A 17 4.97 45.64 -9.72
C GLN A 17 4.38 44.43 -10.42
N LEU A 18 5.25 43.45 -10.70
CA LEU A 18 4.82 42.11 -11.08
C LEU A 18 4.03 41.50 -9.90
N PRO A 19 2.85 40.88 -10.17
CA PRO A 19 2.14 40.19 -9.10
C PRO A 19 3.03 39.03 -8.61
N THR A 20 3.35 39.05 -7.33
CA THR A 20 3.98 37.90 -6.65
C THR A 20 3.05 36.72 -6.78
N PRO A 21 3.50 35.56 -7.32
CA PRO A 21 2.67 34.38 -7.35
C PRO A 21 2.40 33.95 -5.90
N ASP A 22 1.13 33.94 -5.53
CA ASP A 22 0.63 33.41 -4.26
C ASP A 22 0.94 31.91 -4.23
N LEU A 23 2.11 31.53 -3.68
CA LEU A 23 2.55 30.15 -3.46
C LEU A 23 1.76 29.56 -2.26
N LYS A 24 0.45 29.62 -2.32
CA LYS A 24 -0.37 28.66 -1.61
C LYS A 24 -0.36 27.39 -2.44
N THR A 25 0.57 26.51 -2.14
CA THR A 25 0.53 25.13 -2.55
C THR A 25 -0.76 24.56 -1.98
N GLN A 26 -1.86 24.66 -2.75
CA GLN A 26 -3.05 23.90 -2.50
C GLN A 26 -2.62 22.42 -2.72
N THR A 27 -2.27 21.76 -1.64
CA THR A 27 -2.30 20.30 -1.59
C THR A 27 -3.75 19.91 -1.82
N ARG A 28 -4.11 19.68 -3.10
CA ARG A 28 -5.40 19.08 -3.44
C ARG A 28 -5.44 17.74 -2.70
N GLU A 29 -6.32 17.62 -1.72
CA GLU A 29 -6.64 16.33 -1.13
C GLU A 29 -6.95 15.37 -2.27
N PRO A 30 -6.39 14.16 -2.29
CA PRO A 30 -6.71 13.20 -3.32
C PRO A 30 -8.23 12.94 -3.28
N GLU A 31 -8.92 13.24 -4.37
CA GLU A 31 -10.39 13.18 -4.44
C GLU A 31 -10.93 11.76 -4.15
N ASN A 32 -10.14 10.72 -4.41
CA ASN A 32 -10.48 9.33 -4.13
C ASN A 32 -9.19 8.50 -4.00
N LEU A 33 -9.02 7.78 -2.89
CA LEU A 33 -7.89 6.86 -2.71
C LEU A 33 -8.13 5.48 -3.34
N VAL A 34 -9.37 5.15 -3.73
CA VAL A 34 -9.69 3.90 -4.40
C VAL A 34 -9.41 4.04 -5.89
N VAL A 35 -8.48 3.23 -6.36
CA VAL A 35 -8.07 3.19 -7.77
C VAL A 35 -9.18 2.58 -8.61
N GLU A 36 -9.58 3.28 -9.66
CA GLU A 36 -10.43 2.71 -10.70
C GLU A 36 -9.57 1.90 -11.67
N LEU A 37 -9.84 0.60 -11.74
CA LEU A 37 -9.13 -0.30 -12.65
C LEU A 37 -9.73 -0.18 -14.06
N HIS A 38 -9.00 0.42 -14.98
CA HIS A 38 -9.40 0.50 -16.39
C HIS A 38 -9.17 -0.82 -17.16
N SER A 39 -8.31 -1.69 -16.62
CA SER A 39 -8.03 -3.02 -17.15
C SER A 39 -7.74 -3.97 -16.01
N ILE A 40 -8.17 -5.23 -16.17
CA ILE A 40 -7.81 -6.33 -15.26
C ILE A 40 -6.80 -7.29 -15.91
N ILE A 41 -6.41 -7.06 -17.15
CA ILE A 41 -5.47 -7.89 -17.91
C ILE A 41 -4.12 -7.20 -18.18
N GLN A 42 -4.00 -5.94 -17.80
CA GLN A 42 -2.74 -5.18 -17.92
C GLN A 42 -2.22 -4.83 -16.53
N PRO A 43 -0.91 -4.93 -16.29
CA PRO A 43 -0.32 -4.49 -15.05
C PRO A 43 -0.64 -3.03 -14.73
N LEU A 44 -0.74 -2.72 -13.45
CA LEU A 44 -0.94 -1.35 -12.96
C LEU A 44 0.24 -0.45 -13.32
N HIS A 45 -0.07 0.73 -13.83
CA HIS A 45 0.92 1.77 -14.04
C HIS A 45 1.20 2.49 -12.70
N LEU A 46 2.14 1.96 -11.92
CA LEU A 46 2.42 2.42 -10.56
C LEU A 46 2.87 3.89 -10.47
N ALA A 47 3.64 4.36 -11.49
CA ALA A 47 4.15 5.73 -11.52
C ALA A 47 3.07 6.82 -11.52
N GLY A 48 1.84 6.49 -11.96
CA GLY A 48 0.70 7.43 -11.96
C GLY A 48 -0.16 7.38 -10.71
N LEU A 49 0.09 6.44 -9.81
CA LEU A 49 -0.78 6.23 -8.64
C LEU A 49 -0.45 7.16 -7.47
N PHE A 50 0.79 7.59 -7.35
CA PHE A 50 1.29 8.34 -6.21
C PHE A 50 1.98 9.63 -6.63
N PRO A 51 1.97 10.67 -5.79
CA PRO A 51 2.64 11.94 -6.07
C PRO A 51 4.17 11.82 -6.18
N GLN A 52 4.75 10.85 -5.47
CA GLN A 52 6.19 10.63 -5.42
C GLN A 52 6.53 9.15 -5.70
N PRO A 53 7.61 8.87 -6.44
CA PRO A 53 8.15 7.53 -6.60
C PRO A 53 8.87 7.11 -5.30
N GLN A 54 8.28 6.19 -4.57
CA GLN A 54 8.77 5.67 -3.28
C GLN A 54 8.70 4.14 -3.29
N PRO A 55 9.41 3.44 -2.39
CA PRO A 55 9.20 2.01 -2.18
C PRO A 55 7.72 1.69 -2.00
N LEU A 56 7.28 0.56 -2.55
CA LEU A 56 5.89 0.15 -2.49
C LEU A 56 5.70 -1.01 -1.52
N GLU A 57 4.77 -0.87 -0.60
CA GLU A 57 4.29 -1.95 0.24
C GLU A 57 2.81 -2.26 -0.05
N VAL A 58 2.44 -3.53 0.03
CA VAL A 58 1.09 -3.99 -0.31
C VAL A 58 0.50 -4.82 0.81
N GLU A 59 -0.72 -4.49 1.25
CA GLU A 59 -1.51 -5.34 2.14
C GLU A 59 -2.56 -6.11 1.35
N LEU A 60 -2.44 -7.44 1.33
CA LEU A 60 -3.39 -8.34 0.69
C LEU A 60 -4.53 -8.69 1.64
N GLY A 61 -5.75 -8.24 1.33
CA GLY A 61 -6.91 -8.37 2.22
C GLY A 61 -6.92 -7.31 3.32
N CYS A 62 -6.71 -6.04 2.98
CA CYS A 62 -6.56 -4.96 3.97
C CYS A 62 -7.80 -4.70 4.83
N GLY A 63 -8.90 -5.38 4.58
CA GLY A 63 -10.11 -5.25 5.35
C GLY A 63 -10.61 -3.80 5.43
N ASP A 64 -10.80 -3.29 6.65
CA ASP A 64 -11.21 -1.90 6.87
C ASP A 64 -10.02 -0.91 6.91
N ALA A 65 -8.82 -1.41 6.62
CA ALA A 65 -7.55 -0.71 6.51
C ALA A 65 -7.09 0.03 7.79
N SER A 66 -7.53 -0.39 8.98
CA SER A 66 -7.09 0.26 10.24
C SER A 66 -5.59 0.17 10.43
N PHE A 67 -4.99 -1.00 10.17
CA PHE A 67 -3.55 -1.19 10.20
C PHE A 67 -2.87 -0.32 9.13
N LEU A 68 -3.27 -0.48 7.86
CA LEU A 68 -2.59 0.14 6.72
C LEU A 68 -2.61 1.67 6.78
N VAL A 69 -3.72 2.28 7.21
CA VAL A 69 -3.84 3.73 7.38
C VAL A 69 -2.88 4.25 8.45
N GLU A 70 -2.81 3.57 9.60
CA GLU A 70 -1.91 3.99 10.67
C GLU A 70 -0.44 3.76 10.29
N TYR A 71 -0.15 2.66 9.60
CA TYR A 71 1.20 2.36 9.14
C TYR A 71 1.67 3.35 8.05
N ALA A 72 0.80 3.67 7.07
CA ALA A 72 1.09 4.68 6.06
C ALA A 72 1.31 6.08 6.64
N ARG A 73 0.62 6.42 7.74
CA ARG A 73 0.80 7.69 8.45
C ARG A 73 2.19 7.79 9.11
N ARG A 74 2.73 6.66 9.58
CA ARG A 74 4.07 6.59 10.21
C ARG A 74 5.20 6.58 9.19
N HIS A 75 4.93 6.14 7.95
CA HIS A 75 5.90 5.97 6.88
C HIS A 75 5.56 6.83 5.66
N PRO A 76 5.71 8.18 5.75
CA PRO A 76 5.36 9.08 4.64
C PRO A 76 6.29 8.95 3.43
N ASP A 77 7.43 8.29 3.59
CA ASP A 77 8.46 7.97 2.60
C ASP A 77 8.24 6.63 1.88
N VAL A 78 7.14 5.94 2.16
CA VAL A 78 6.73 4.67 1.54
C VAL A 78 5.33 4.80 0.95
N ASN A 79 5.10 4.23 -0.23
CA ASN A 79 3.79 4.13 -0.85
C ASN A 79 3.09 2.83 -0.45
N PHE A 80 1.78 2.87 -0.27
CA PHE A 80 0.99 1.74 0.19
C PHE A 80 -0.20 1.45 -0.73
N ILE A 81 -0.42 0.16 -1.01
CA ILE A 81 -1.64 -0.33 -1.66
C ILE A 81 -2.34 -1.32 -0.74
N GLY A 82 -3.59 -1.03 -0.40
CA GLY A 82 -4.49 -1.97 0.24
C GLY A 82 -5.37 -2.68 -0.79
N VAL A 83 -5.29 -4.01 -0.85
CA VAL A 83 -6.13 -4.84 -1.73
C VAL A 83 -7.28 -5.40 -0.95
N GLU A 84 -8.51 -5.19 -1.42
CA GLU A 84 -9.72 -5.71 -0.76
C GLU A 84 -10.83 -5.94 -1.80
N ARG A 85 -11.53 -7.05 -1.68
CA ARG A 85 -12.62 -7.42 -2.59
C ARG A 85 -13.94 -6.70 -2.28
N LEU A 86 -14.18 -6.39 -1.01
CA LEU A 86 -15.43 -5.81 -0.55
C LEU A 86 -15.40 -4.28 -0.66
N LEU A 87 -16.19 -3.71 -1.57
CA LEU A 87 -16.26 -2.27 -1.78
C LEU A 87 -16.57 -1.48 -0.49
N GLY A 88 -17.41 -2.01 0.39
CA GLY A 88 -17.74 -1.36 1.66
C GLY A 88 -16.54 -1.18 2.58
N ARG A 89 -15.55 -2.09 2.53
CA ARG A 89 -14.29 -2.01 3.26
C ARG A 89 -13.34 -0.99 2.63
N LEU A 90 -13.21 -0.99 1.30
CA LEU A 90 -12.41 0.02 0.59
C LEU A 90 -12.94 1.45 0.78
N ARG A 91 -14.26 1.63 0.88
CA ARG A 91 -14.84 2.94 1.26
C ARG A 91 -14.42 3.39 2.66
N LYS A 92 -14.12 2.44 3.58
CA LYS A 92 -13.55 2.78 4.89
C LYS A 92 -12.08 3.18 4.76
N LEU A 93 -11.30 2.49 3.91
CA LEU A 93 -9.91 2.87 3.58
C LEU A 93 -9.89 4.31 3.04
N ASP A 94 -10.68 4.60 2.02
CA ASP A 94 -10.77 5.95 1.42
C ASP A 94 -11.08 7.01 2.47
N ARG A 95 -12.16 6.81 3.24
CA ARG A 95 -12.58 7.77 4.26
C ARG A 95 -11.52 7.96 5.36
N LYS A 96 -10.90 6.86 5.86
CA LYS A 96 -9.87 6.93 6.89
C LYS A 96 -8.59 7.58 6.37
N GLY A 97 -8.14 7.19 5.17
CA GLY A 97 -6.92 7.72 4.54
C GLY A 97 -7.04 9.21 4.22
N ARG A 98 -8.16 9.63 3.64
CA ARG A 98 -8.45 11.06 3.36
C ARG A 98 -8.53 11.88 4.66
N ARG A 99 -9.20 11.36 5.69
CA ARG A 99 -9.25 12.01 7.01
C ARG A 99 -7.87 12.19 7.65
N ALA A 100 -6.95 11.25 7.37
CA ALA A 100 -5.56 11.32 7.82
C ALA A 100 -4.65 12.13 6.88
N GLY A 101 -5.17 12.67 5.78
CA GLY A 101 -4.39 13.46 4.79
C GLY A 101 -3.36 12.64 4.03
N LEU A 102 -3.57 11.32 3.85
CA LEU A 102 -2.57 10.43 3.24
C LEU A 102 -2.53 10.58 1.73
N ALA A 103 -1.40 11.00 1.19
CA ALA A 103 -1.11 11.02 -0.24
C ALA A 103 -0.45 9.72 -0.74
N ASN A 104 0.17 8.96 0.17
CA ASN A 104 0.93 7.74 -0.07
C ASN A 104 0.11 6.44 0.08
N LEU A 105 -1.21 6.50 0.13
CA LEU A 105 -2.10 5.34 0.26
C LEU A 105 -3.05 5.23 -0.92
N ARG A 106 -3.24 4.00 -1.43
CA ARG A 106 -4.27 3.66 -2.42
C ARG A 106 -4.98 2.37 -2.04
N GLY A 107 -6.24 2.26 -2.45
CA GLY A 107 -7.03 1.04 -2.33
C GLY A 107 -7.35 0.46 -3.70
N VAL A 108 -7.26 -0.86 -3.86
CA VAL A 108 -7.60 -1.56 -5.12
C VAL A 108 -8.65 -2.62 -4.85
N ARG A 109 -9.77 -2.56 -5.62
CA ARG A 109 -10.86 -3.52 -5.48
C ARG A 109 -10.67 -4.71 -6.39
N ILE A 110 -10.07 -5.78 -5.86
CA ILE A 110 -9.87 -7.02 -6.59
C ILE A 110 -9.60 -8.17 -5.63
N GLU A 111 -9.56 -9.40 -6.15
CA GLU A 111 -9.11 -10.57 -5.40
C GLU A 111 -7.57 -10.55 -5.25
N SER A 112 -7.07 -10.94 -4.06
CA SER A 112 -5.67 -10.78 -3.66
C SER A 112 -4.68 -11.59 -4.50
N SER A 113 -5.00 -12.86 -4.83
CA SER A 113 -4.10 -13.68 -5.66
C SER A 113 -4.02 -13.12 -7.07
N TYR A 114 -5.17 -12.72 -7.62
CA TYR A 114 -5.23 -12.14 -8.96
C TYR A 114 -4.43 -10.84 -9.05
N PHE A 115 -4.56 -9.98 -8.04
CA PHE A 115 -3.80 -8.74 -7.97
C PHE A 115 -2.30 -8.99 -8.01
N LEU A 116 -1.84 -9.90 -7.15
CA LEU A 116 -0.44 -10.23 -7.00
C LEU A 116 0.15 -10.87 -8.26
N GLU A 117 -0.60 -11.79 -8.89
CA GLU A 117 -0.11 -12.59 -10.04
C GLU A 117 -0.18 -11.82 -11.38
N TYR A 118 -1.20 -10.95 -11.56
CA TYR A 118 -1.48 -10.38 -12.88
C TYR A 118 -1.41 -8.85 -12.96
N LEU A 119 -1.64 -8.14 -11.85
CA LEU A 119 -1.72 -6.69 -11.89
C LEU A 119 -0.49 -5.98 -11.33
N LEU A 120 0.32 -6.63 -10.52
CA LEU A 120 1.59 -6.05 -10.07
C LEU A 120 2.67 -6.24 -11.12
N PRO A 121 3.39 -5.17 -11.50
CA PRO A 121 4.62 -5.33 -12.27
C PRO A 121 5.62 -6.19 -11.50
N PRO A 122 6.42 -7.03 -12.18
CA PRO A 122 7.46 -7.81 -11.53
C PRO A 122 8.44 -6.92 -10.74
N HIS A 123 8.90 -7.42 -9.60
CA HIS A 123 9.92 -6.75 -8.77
C HIS A 123 9.57 -5.33 -8.32
N SER A 124 8.29 -5.02 -8.18
CA SER A 124 7.80 -3.67 -7.87
C SER A 124 7.45 -3.45 -6.39
N VAL A 125 7.40 -4.50 -5.59
CA VAL A 125 6.94 -4.45 -4.19
C VAL A 125 8.10 -4.72 -3.24
N SER A 126 8.32 -3.86 -2.26
CA SER A 126 9.32 -4.05 -1.21
C SER A 126 8.83 -4.96 -0.09
N VAL A 127 7.55 -4.84 0.30
CA VAL A 127 6.96 -5.62 1.39
C VAL A 127 5.53 -6.04 1.05
N LEU A 128 5.21 -7.31 1.33
CA LEU A 128 3.86 -7.85 1.33
C LEU A 128 3.39 -8.07 2.78
N HIS A 129 2.25 -7.49 3.13
CA HIS A 129 1.56 -7.72 4.40
C HIS A 129 0.34 -8.61 4.16
N ILE A 130 0.26 -9.74 4.86
CA ILE A 130 -0.84 -10.70 4.73
C ILE A 130 -1.30 -11.07 6.12
N TYR A 131 -2.38 -10.44 6.56
CA TYR A 131 -2.85 -10.53 7.93
C TYR A 131 -4.24 -11.14 7.99
N PHE A 132 -4.37 -12.23 8.72
CA PHE A 132 -5.61 -12.99 8.93
C PHE A 132 -6.32 -13.37 7.62
N PRO A 133 -5.60 -13.95 6.64
CA PRO A 133 -6.26 -14.47 5.43
C PRO A 133 -7.20 -15.61 5.82
N ASP A 134 -8.27 -15.79 5.03
CA ASP A 134 -9.31 -16.80 5.28
C ASP A 134 -8.70 -18.19 5.53
N PRO A 135 -8.89 -18.81 6.71
CA PRO A 135 -8.20 -20.05 7.10
C PRO A 135 -8.80 -21.30 6.45
N TRP A 136 -10.02 -21.23 5.94
CA TRP A 136 -10.70 -22.35 5.30
C TRP A 136 -10.56 -23.67 6.12
N PRO A 137 -11.16 -23.78 7.33
CA PRO A 137 -10.84 -24.85 8.29
C PRO A 137 -11.21 -26.25 7.81
N LYS A 138 -12.22 -26.37 6.94
CA LYS A 138 -12.63 -27.67 6.37
C LYS A 138 -11.59 -28.15 5.37
N LYS A 139 -11.09 -29.41 5.52
CA LYS A 139 -10.04 -30.00 4.64
C LYS A 139 -10.31 -29.81 3.15
N LYS A 140 -11.55 -30.06 2.69
CA LYS A 140 -11.95 -29.90 1.28
C LYS A 140 -11.84 -28.47 0.75
N HIS A 141 -11.78 -27.44 1.64
CA HIS A 141 -11.71 -26.03 1.28
C HIS A 141 -10.30 -25.46 1.40
N ARG A 142 -9.30 -26.17 1.95
CA ARG A 142 -7.92 -25.69 2.12
C ARG A 142 -7.26 -25.28 0.81
N LYS A 143 -7.71 -25.83 -0.33
CA LYS A 143 -7.25 -25.41 -1.67
C LYS A 143 -7.54 -23.94 -2.00
N HIS A 144 -8.44 -23.28 -1.26
CA HIS A 144 -8.77 -21.86 -1.40
C HIS A 144 -7.92 -20.93 -0.53
N ARG A 145 -7.02 -21.48 0.30
CA ARG A 145 -6.08 -20.70 1.09
C ARG A 145 -5.17 -19.90 0.17
N LEU A 146 -4.99 -18.62 0.48
CA LEU A 146 -4.11 -17.73 -0.26
C LEU A 146 -2.67 -18.25 -0.25
N ILE A 147 -2.14 -18.59 0.94
CA ILE A 147 -0.80 -19.14 1.09
C ILE A 147 -0.85 -20.66 0.86
N ASN A 148 -0.56 -21.05 -0.36
CA ASN A 148 -0.45 -22.44 -0.81
C ASN A 148 0.94 -22.68 -1.44
N GLU A 149 1.22 -23.87 -1.95
CA GLU A 149 2.52 -24.27 -2.49
C GLU A 149 3.04 -23.36 -3.63
N ARG A 150 2.14 -22.72 -4.40
CA ARG A 150 2.51 -21.78 -5.48
C ARG A 150 2.80 -20.37 -4.99
N PHE A 151 2.32 -20.03 -3.79
CA PHE A 151 2.36 -18.64 -3.30
C PHE A 151 3.77 -18.06 -3.21
N PRO A 152 4.81 -18.75 -2.70
CA PRO A 152 6.17 -18.19 -2.63
C PRO A 152 6.71 -17.78 -4.01
N GLU A 153 6.42 -18.55 -5.06
CA GLU A 153 6.86 -18.22 -6.42
C GLU A 153 6.14 -16.97 -6.96
N ILE A 154 4.85 -16.86 -6.74
CA ILE A 154 4.07 -15.67 -7.12
C ILE A 154 4.58 -14.45 -6.35
N ALA A 155 4.79 -14.59 -5.04
CA ALA A 155 5.33 -13.51 -4.20
C ALA A 155 6.73 -13.08 -4.66
N ARG A 156 7.62 -14.04 -4.99
CA ARG A 156 8.96 -13.78 -5.50
C ARG A 156 8.95 -12.96 -6.79
N THR A 157 8.00 -13.25 -7.69
CA THR A 157 7.86 -12.49 -8.94
C THR A 157 7.47 -11.03 -8.70
N ALA A 158 6.60 -10.76 -7.75
CA ALA A 158 6.14 -9.40 -7.43
C ALA A 158 7.15 -8.61 -6.58
N LEU A 159 7.86 -9.30 -5.68
CA LEU A 159 8.79 -8.67 -4.74
C LEU A 159 10.08 -8.21 -5.42
N ALA A 160 10.54 -7.03 -5.03
CA ALA A 160 11.88 -6.54 -5.35
C ALA A 160 12.97 -7.44 -4.72
N PRO A 161 14.23 -7.40 -5.21
CA PRO A 161 15.34 -8.10 -4.57
C PRO A 161 15.43 -7.75 -3.08
N GLY A 162 15.55 -8.77 -2.22
CA GLY A 162 15.53 -8.60 -0.76
C GLY A 162 14.14 -8.25 -0.17
N GLY A 163 13.08 -8.30 -0.97
CA GLY A 163 11.72 -8.01 -0.53
C GLY A 163 11.21 -8.98 0.53
N VAL A 164 10.25 -8.55 1.33
CA VAL A 164 9.79 -9.22 2.54
C VAL A 164 8.31 -9.57 2.49
N VAL A 165 7.94 -10.69 3.10
CA VAL A 165 6.54 -11.08 3.35
C VAL A 165 6.32 -11.17 4.86
N HIS A 166 5.37 -10.41 5.38
CA HIS A 166 4.90 -10.52 6.77
C HIS A 166 3.57 -11.26 6.82
N LEU A 167 3.50 -12.29 7.65
CA LEU A 167 2.32 -13.15 7.80
C LEU A 167 1.80 -13.10 9.24
N ARG A 168 0.46 -13.00 9.40
CA ARG A 168 -0.22 -13.13 10.70
C ARG A 168 -1.47 -13.99 10.55
N THR A 169 -1.75 -14.82 11.53
CA THR A 169 -2.99 -15.60 11.63
C THR A 169 -3.25 -15.99 13.08
N ASP A 170 -4.50 -16.29 13.42
CA ASP A 170 -4.94 -16.90 14.68
C ASP A 170 -5.14 -18.42 14.55
N ASP A 171 -5.15 -18.95 13.31
CA ASP A 171 -5.37 -20.37 13.00
C ASP A 171 -4.05 -21.15 12.95
N GLU A 172 -3.83 -22.03 13.92
CA GLU A 172 -2.59 -22.83 14.03
C GLU A 172 -2.37 -23.77 12.85
N ASP A 173 -3.44 -24.35 12.28
CA ASP A 173 -3.31 -25.26 11.13
C ASP A 173 -2.89 -24.48 9.88
N TYR A 174 -3.43 -23.30 9.69
CA TYR A 174 -2.99 -22.45 8.59
C TYR A 174 -1.59 -21.90 8.81
N PHE A 175 -1.23 -21.56 10.04
CA PHE A 175 0.15 -21.13 10.38
C PHE A 175 1.17 -22.21 10.04
N ARG A 176 0.90 -23.49 10.40
CA ARG A 176 1.77 -24.62 10.01
C ARG A 176 1.90 -24.76 8.49
N GLN A 177 0.80 -24.53 7.74
CA GLN A 177 0.86 -24.51 6.27
C GLN A 177 1.74 -23.37 5.76
N MET A 178 1.53 -22.11 6.25
CA MET A 178 2.32 -20.95 5.85
C MET A 178 3.81 -21.18 6.08
N THR A 179 4.19 -21.61 7.27
CA THR A 179 5.60 -21.87 7.61
C THR A 179 6.19 -23.05 6.82
N GLY A 180 5.40 -24.10 6.58
CA GLY A 180 5.83 -25.25 5.77
C GLY A 180 6.07 -24.86 4.30
N VAL A 181 5.18 -24.08 3.71
CA VAL A 181 5.26 -23.64 2.31
C VAL A 181 6.48 -22.74 2.08
N PHE A 182 6.70 -21.75 2.94
CA PHE A 182 7.89 -20.89 2.84
C PHE A 182 9.18 -21.62 3.23
N GLY A 183 9.15 -22.49 4.25
CA GLY A 183 10.30 -23.28 4.68
C GLY A 183 10.80 -24.28 3.63
N ALA A 184 9.91 -24.76 2.76
CA ALA A 184 10.26 -25.62 1.62
C ALA A 184 10.85 -24.84 0.44
N ASN A 185 10.68 -23.53 0.36
CA ASN A 185 11.18 -22.70 -0.73
C ASN A 185 12.60 -22.22 -0.44
N ARG A 186 13.54 -22.50 -1.35
CA ARG A 186 14.97 -22.17 -1.16
C ARG A 186 15.30 -20.68 -1.36
N GLU A 187 14.44 -19.95 -2.03
CA GLU A 187 14.63 -18.53 -2.35
C GLU A 187 14.30 -17.61 -1.17
N PHE A 188 13.57 -18.12 -0.17
CA PHE A 188 13.23 -17.35 1.01
C PHE A 188 14.01 -17.82 2.25
N GLN A 189 14.30 -16.89 3.12
CA GLN A 189 14.79 -17.14 4.48
C GLN A 189 13.84 -16.54 5.50
N GLN A 190 13.64 -17.23 6.60
CA GLN A 190 12.88 -16.67 7.71
C GLN A 190 13.67 -15.57 8.39
N ILE A 191 13.00 -14.48 8.72
CA ILE A 191 13.57 -13.35 9.46
C ILE A 191 12.69 -13.00 10.67
N GLU A 192 13.21 -12.18 11.57
CA GLU A 192 12.42 -11.65 12.68
C GLU A 192 11.43 -10.59 12.19
N THR A 193 10.25 -10.57 12.81
CA THR A 193 9.29 -9.50 12.57
C THR A 193 9.76 -8.23 13.28
N PRO A 194 9.84 -7.08 12.58
CA PRO A 194 10.25 -5.81 13.20
C PRO A 194 9.38 -5.45 14.42
N PRO A 195 9.98 -4.87 15.49
CA PRO A 195 9.26 -4.50 16.72
C PRO A 195 8.02 -3.62 16.45
N GLU A 196 8.12 -2.66 15.56
CA GLU A 196 6.99 -1.80 15.18
C GLU A 196 5.79 -2.61 14.68
N LEU A 197 6.01 -3.64 13.86
CA LEU A 197 4.94 -4.51 13.39
C LEU A 197 4.40 -5.45 14.47
N LEU A 198 5.12 -5.64 15.58
CA LEU A 198 4.61 -6.37 16.76
C LEU A 198 3.66 -5.49 17.58
N GLU A 199 3.91 -4.19 17.63
CA GLU A 199 3.13 -3.22 18.41
C GLU A 199 1.87 -2.75 17.67
N LEU A 200 1.96 -2.60 16.35
CA LEU A 200 0.85 -2.13 15.53
C LEU A 200 -0.13 -3.25 15.23
N LEU A 201 -1.19 -3.31 16.05
CA LEU A 201 -2.21 -4.33 15.96
C LEU A 201 -3.29 -3.97 14.93
N THR A 202 -3.78 -4.98 14.19
CA THR A 202 -5.01 -4.88 13.41
C THR A 202 -6.23 -4.83 14.33
N ASP A 203 -7.41 -4.44 13.82
CA ASP A 203 -8.66 -4.49 14.60
C ASP A 203 -8.99 -5.94 14.99
N PHE A 204 -8.72 -6.92 14.11
CA PHE A 204 -8.87 -8.34 14.42
C PHE A 204 -7.98 -8.79 15.59
N GLU A 205 -6.71 -8.36 15.60
CA GLU A 205 -5.80 -8.70 16.69
C GLU A 205 -6.28 -8.15 18.04
N ARG A 206 -6.80 -6.91 18.06
CA ARG A 206 -7.36 -6.31 19.27
C ARG A 206 -8.54 -7.12 19.80
N GLU A 207 -9.46 -7.52 18.92
CA GLU A 207 -10.60 -8.37 19.29
C GLU A 207 -10.16 -9.76 19.77
N PHE A 208 -9.20 -10.40 19.10
CA PHE A 208 -8.67 -11.71 19.44
C PHE A 208 -7.94 -11.68 20.79
N HIS A 209 -7.08 -10.68 21.02
CA HIS A 209 -6.38 -10.51 22.28
C HIS A 209 -7.35 -10.28 23.45
N ALA A 210 -8.42 -9.50 23.24
CA ALA A 210 -9.46 -9.32 24.26
C ALA A 210 -10.18 -10.64 24.63
N ARG A 211 -10.15 -11.62 23.72
CA ARG A 211 -10.71 -12.98 23.92
C ARG A 211 -9.66 -14.01 24.32
N GLY A 212 -8.41 -13.61 24.58
CA GLY A 212 -7.30 -14.49 24.94
C GLY A 212 -6.74 -15.32 23.76
N ILE A 213 -7.12 -15.00 22.52
CA ILE A 213 -6.63 -15.67 21.32
C ILE A 213 -5.30 -15.03 20.91
N LYS A 214 -4.27 -15.86 20.72
CA LYS A 214 -2.93 -15.40 20.36
C LYS A 214 -2.80 -15.20 18.84
N THR A 215 -2.05 -14.19 18.44
CA THR A 215 -1.62 -14.02 17.04
C THR A 215 -0.31 -14.78 16.81
N LEU A 216 -0.30 -15.65 15.81
CA LEU A 216 0.90 -16.31 15.29
C LEU A 216 1.47 -15.45 14.16
N ARG A 217 2.79 -15.21 14.18
CA ARG A 217 3.49 -14.31 13.26
C ARG A 217 4.74 -14.95 12.72
N THR A 218 5.05 -14.65 11.46
CA THR A 218 6.33 -15.02 10.84
C THR A 218 6.62 -14.04 9.71
N ALA A 219 7.88 -13.92 9.34
CA ALA A 219 8.31 -13.11 8.20
C ALA A 219 9.36 -13.87 7.39
N TYR A 220 9.34 -13.61 6.08
CA TYR A 220 10.27 -14.22 5.12
C TYR A 220 10.82 -13.16 4.19
N GLN A 221 12.11 -13.25 3.89
CA GLN A 221 12.80 -12.36 2.98
C GLN A 221 13.38 -13.15 1.80
N ILE A 222 13.33 -12.58 0.60
CA ILE A 222 14.05 -13.10 -0.56
C ILE A 222 15.55 -13.04 -0.26
N LYS A 223 16.25 -14.16 -0.44
CA LYS A 223 17.72 -14.21 -0.36
C LYS A 223 18.33 -13.39 -1.50
N LEU A 224 19.35 -12.60 -1.17
CA LEU A 224 20.14 -11.82 -2.12
C LEU A 224 21.18 -12.67 -2.82
#